data_1d76f518a021b7db370c8036ae8f2340
#
_entry.id   1d76f518a021b7db370c8036ae8f2340
#
_cell.length_a   1.000
_cell.length_b   1.000
_cell.length_c   1.000
_cell.angle_alpha   90.00
_cell.angle_beta   90.00
_cell.angle_gamma   90.00
#
_symmetry.space_group_name_H-M   'P 1'
#
loop_
_entity.id
_entity.type
_entity.pdbx_description
1 polymer ?
#
loop_
_entity_poly.entity_id
_entity_poly.type
_entity_poly.pdbx_seq_one_letter_code
_entity_poly.pdbx_strand_id
1 'polypeptide(L)'
;MMQDWFRNAKLGIFIHYGIYAVGDVSESWSFHNGNISYEDYMKQCEGFTASKFDAKKWAELFQKAGAQYVVMTAKHHDGVALFDTGYSDLSVVKKTPAARDLVKEYTAAMREAGLKVGLYYSLIDWSDPRYRTVYPEGMKKEDCLNDIYGSPAGKEEEPEKWQEFLKFNNHQLKELMSNYGTVDLLWFDGDWERSAAQWKMPEFREYLHTLNPNVVLNSRMQGYGDYETPEQGIPLYGPKGEWEFCTTINDSWGYRPSDNDYKSSGQIVRMFCDCITLGGRMLLDIGPKEDGTLDERQAKVLLDLGGWIHDHEEAVFGTEKGLDYNHFLGGSTISADKKTMYLFVYDKPQETLCVKGIKTPVKKVTVLHTGEELRFSYTGSLPWSGIPGTLWIWAGEMSIHPFATIVKVELEDEITYNLGHGEVVTFNE
;
A
#
# COMPACT_ATOMS: atom_id res chain seq x y z
N MET A 1 4.60 4.26 19.22
CA MET A 1 4.46 5.59 18.55
C MET A 1 4.80 5.37 17.08
N MET A 2 3.98 5.89 16.14
CA MET A 2 4.22 5.74 14.70
C MET A 2 5.60 6.28 14.31
N GLN A 3 6.30 5.53 13.47
CA GLN A 3 7.65 5.87 13.02
C GLN A 3 7.63 6.99 11.98
N ASP A 4 8.56 7.94 12.08
CA ASP A 4 8.63 9.08 11.17
C ASP A 4 8.89 8.68 9.72
N TRP A 5 9.67 7.62 9.50
CA TRP A 5 9.90 7.11 8.16
C TRP A 5 8.60 6.68 7.48
N PHE A 6 7.66 6.05 8.23
CA PHE A 6 6.39 5.59 7.70
C PHE A 6 5.43 6.77 7.44
N ARG A 7 5.41 7.78 8.32
CA ARG A 7 4.64 9.01 8.09
C ARG A 7 5.05 9.74 6.82
N ASN A 8 6.35 9.77 6.54
CA ASN A 8 6.90 10.48 5.39
C ASN A 8 6.90 9.64 4.11
N ALA A 9 6.74 8.33 4.22
CA ALA A 9 6.64 7.46 3.04
C ALA A 9 5.38 7.75 2.23
N LYS A 10 5.52 7.68 0.89
CA LYS A 10 4.41 7.89 -0.06
C LYS A 10 4.18 6.66 -0.94
N LEU A 11 5.23 5.91 -1.25
CA LEU A 11 5.17 4.72 -2.09
C LEU A 11 5.90 3.54 -1.44
N GLY A 12 5.22 2.42 -1.32
CA GLY A 12 5.77 1.10 -1.07
C GLY A 12 5.48 0.15 -2.23
N ILE A 13 6.27 -0.89 -2.36
CA ILE A 13 6.01 -1.99 -3.29
C ILE A 13 5.58 -3.22 -2.49
N PHE A 14 4.45 -3.79 -2.85
CA PHE A 14 3.99 -5.06 -2.33
C PHE A 14 4.42 -6.18 -3.29
N ILE A 15 4.83 -7.33 -2.78
CA ILE A 15 5.28 -8.46 -3.59
C ILE A 15 4.53 -9.70 -3.14
N HIS A 16 3.58 -10.14 -3.95
CA HIS A 16 2.94 -11.43 -3.77
C HIS A 16 3.72 -12.50 -4.56
N TYR A 17 4.64 -13.16 -3.87
CA TYR A 17 5.48 -14.21 -4.43
C TYR A 17 5.30 -15.51 -3.66
N GLY A 18 5.09 -16.61 -4.35
CA GLY A 18 4.86 -17.92 -3.76
C GLY A 18 4.62 -18.99 -4.81
N ILE A 19 4.34 -20.22 -4.37
CA ILE A 19 4.13 -21.37 -5.26
C ILE A 19 2.96 -21.19 -6.22
N TYR A 20 1.99 -20.32 -5.89
CA TYR A 20 0.85 -19.98 -6.74
C TYR A 20 1.25 -19.29 -8.06
N ALA A 21 2.49 -18.80 -8.17
CA ALA A 21 3.01 -18.26 -9.42
C ALA A 21 3.31 -19.32 -10.49
N VAL A 22 3.28 -20.62 -10.16
CA VAL A 22 3.56 -21.73 -11.08
C VAL A 22 2.38 -22.02 -11.98
N GLY A 23 1.17 -22.03 -11.40
CA GLY A 23 -0.05 -22.39 -12.12
C GLY A 23 -0.83 -21.15 -12.60
N ASP A 24 -1.98 -21.39 -13.20
CA ASP A 24 -2.94 -20.35 -13.56
C ASP A 24 -4.09 -20.33 -12.54
N VAL A 25 -3.73 -20.18 -11.28
CA VAL A 25 -4.67 -20.16 -10.15
C VAL A 25 -4.39 -18.93 -9.29
N SER A 26 -5.41 -18.44 -8.59
CA SER A 26 -5.18 -17.44 -7.57
C SER A 26 -4.40 -18.06 -6.43
N GLU A 27 -3.75 -17.23 -5.63
CA GLU A 27 -3.02 -17.65 -4.44
C GLU A 27 -3.89 -18.59 -3.58
N SER A 28 -3.60 -18.82 -2.37
CA SER A 28 -4.27 -19.77 -1.45
C SER A 28 -5.81 -19.85 -1.58
N TRP A 29 -6.46 -18.78 -2.01
CA TRP A 29 -7.90 -18.72 -2.22
C TRP A 29 -8.44 -19.73 -3.22
N SER A 30 -7.63 -20.16 -4.18
CA SER A 30 -8.05 -21.12 -5.22
C SER A 30 -8.43 -22.48 -4.64
N PHE A 31 -7.70 -23.02 -3.68
CA PHE A 31 -8.08 -24.28 -3.02
C PHE A 31 -9.06 -24.03 -1.88
N HIS A 32 -8.96 -22.93 -1.16
CA HIS A 32 -9.91 -22.57 -0.12
C HIS A 32 -11.32 -22.43 -0.71
N ASN A 33 -11.46 -21.83 -1.88
CA ASN A 33 -12.73 -21.69 -2.61
C ASN A 33 -13.13 -22.93 -3.40
N GLY A 34 -12.38 -24.03 -3.32
CA GLY A 34 -12.70 -25.28 -3.99
C GLY A 34 -12.53 -25.27 -5.51
N ASN A 35 -11.84 -24.27 -6.07
CA ASN A 35 -11.57 -24.22 -7.51
C ASN A 35 -10.54 -25.27 -7.94
N ILE A 36 -9.68 -25.68 -7.01
CA ILE A 36 -8.67 -26.73 -7.17
C ILE A 36 -8.58 -27.51 -5.86
N SER A 37 -8.23 -28.80 -5.89
CA SER A 37 -7.96 -29.52 -4.66
C SER A 37 -6.68 -29.01 -3.98
N TYR A 38 -6.60 -29.13 -2.66
CA TYR A 38 -5.38 -28.81 -1.93
C TYR A 38 -4.17 -29.61 -2.43
N GLU A 39 -4.36 -30.89 -2.71
CA GLU A 39 -3.30 -31.77 -3.23
C GLU A 39 -2.79 -31.30 -4.58
N ASP A 40 -3.67 -30.91 -5.49
CA ASP A 40 -3.28 -30.36 -6.79
C ASP A 40 -2.65 -28.96 -6.68
N TYR A 41 -3.15 -28.14 -5.77
CA TYR A 41 -2.52 -26.84 -5.47
C TYR A 41 -1.09 -27.01 -4.99
N MET A 42 -0.82 -27.96 -4.09
CA MET A 42 0.50 -28.21 -3.52
C MET A 42 1.50 -28.80 -4.53
N LYS A 43 1.06 -29.40 -5.65
CA LYS A 43 1.96 -29.81 -6.75
C LYS A 43 2.71 -28.63 -7.37
N GLN A 44 2.24 -27.41 -7.20
CA GLN A 44 2.96 -26.20 -7.62
C GLN A 44 4.33 -26.07 -6.95
N CYS A 45 4.54 -26.67 -5.79
CA CYS A 45 5.87 -26.76 -5.18
C CYS A 45 6.92 -27.35 -6.14
N GLU A 46 6.56 -28.29 -7.01
CA GLU A 46 7.47 -28.96 -7.95
C GLU A 46 7.97 -28.02 -9.07
N GLY A 47 7.18 -27.00 -9.41
CA GLY A 47 7.49 -26.03 -10.46
C GLY A 47 8.10 -24.72 -9.96
N PHE A 48 8.11 -24.49 -8.66
CA PHE A 48 8.62 -23.24 -8.10
C PHE A 48 10.15 -23.25 -8.01
N THR A 49 10.81 -22.60 -8.96
CA THR A 49 12.26 -22.67 -9.14
C THR A 49 13.02 -21.48 -8.59
N ALA A 50 12.44 -20.27 -8.61
CA ALA A 50 13.12 -19.02 -8.34
C ALA A 50 14.50 -18.89 -9.03
N SER A 51 14.67 -19.56 -10.19
CA SER A 51 15.97 -19.76 -10.84
C SER A 51 16.60 -18.47 -11.38
N LYS A 52 15.79 -17.44 -11.59
CA LYS A 52 16.22 -16.10 -12.03
C LYS A 52 15.94 -15.01 -10.98
N PHE A 53 15.54 -15.42 -9.77
CA PHE A 53 15.33 -14.48 -8.68
C PHE A 53 16.62 -13.73 -8.35
N ASP A 54 16.57 -12.42 -8.45
CA ASP A 54 17.68 -11.51 -8.19
C ASP A 54 17.15 -10.32 -7.39
N ALA A 55 17.28 -10.42 -6.08
CA ALA A 55 16.75 -9.40 -5.15
C ALA A 55 17.41 -8.02 -5.34
N LYS A 56 18.65 -7.96 -5.84
CA LYS A 56 19.33 -6.68 -6.13
C LYS A 56 18.71 -5.98 -7.34
N LYS A 57 18.40 -6.72 -8.40
CA LYS A 57 17.70 -6.16 -9.56
C LYS A 57 16.28 -5.67 -9.18
N TRP A 58 15.59 -6.39 -8.30
CA TRP A 58 14.32 -5.90 -7.78
C TRP A 58 14.50 -4.58 -7.01
N ALA A 59 15.48 -4.53 -6.11
CA ALA A 59 15.76 -3.32 -5.34
C ALA A 59 16.09 -2.11 -6.25
N GLU A 60 16.91 -2.30 -7.29
CA GLU A 60 17.20 -1.26 -8.29
C GLU A 60 15.94 -0.78 -9.03
N LEU A 61 15.05 -1.69 -9.39
CA LEU A 61 13.78 -1.32 -10.03
C LEU A 61 12.89 -0.53 -9.07
N PHE A 62 12.79 -0.95 -7.81
CA PHE A 62 11.96 -0.27 -6.81
C PHE A 62 12.50 1.12 -6.43
N GLN A 63 13.82 1.29 -6.38
CA GLN A 63 14.43 2.61 -6.24
C GLN A 63 14.09 3.51 -7.43
N LYS A 64 14.17 2.99 -8.67
CA LYS A 64 13.78 3.74 -9.88
C LYS A 64 12.28 4.08 -9.88
N ALA A 65 11.45 3.25 -9.28
CA ALA A 65 10.02 3.54 -9.09
C ALA A 65 9.76 4.63 -8.03
N GLY A 66 10.76 5.05 -7.25
CA GLY A 66 10.60 6.02 -6.17
C GLY A 66 10.07 5.41 -4.86
N ALA A 67 10.13 4.08 -4.72
CA ALA A 67 9.67 3.40 -3.50
C ALA A 67 10.56 3.73 -2.29
N GLN A 68 9.96 3.79 -1.12
CA GLN A 68 10.65 4.06 0.15
C GLN A 68 10.67 2.83 1.06
N TYR A 69 9.78 1.89 0.83
CA TYR A 69 9.71 0.62 1.53
C TYR A 69 9.16 -0.47 0.61
N VAL A 70 9.39 -1.72 1.01
CA VAL A 70 8.93 -2.89 0.26
C VAL A 70 8.38 -3.91 1.24
N VAL A 71 7.29 -4.58 0.88
CA VAL A 71 6.67 -5.65 1.67
C VAL A 71 6.60 -6.90 0.81
N MET A 72 7.20 -8.01 1.25
CA MET A 72 7.15 -9.28 0.54
C MET A 72 6.42 -10.34 1.36
N THR A 73 5.65 -11.19 0.71
CA THR A 73 5.04 -12.36 1.34
C THR A 73 6.11 -13.30 1.90
N ALA A 74 6.23 -13.37 3.23
CA ALA A 74 7.05 -14.38 3.87
C ALA A 74 6.31 -15.73 3.97
N LYS A 75 5.00 -15.68 4.19
CA LYS A 75 4.08 -16.83 4.18
C LYS A 75 2.67 -16.34 3.87
N HIS A 76 2.00 -16.91 2.86
CA HIS A 76 0.58 -16.69 2.57
C HIS A 76 -0.31 -17.73 3.29
N HIS A 77 -1.61 -17.71 3.08
CA HIS A 77 -2.57 -18.61 3.76
C HIS A 77 -2.37 -20.10 3.42
N ASP A 78 -1.60 -20.43 2.38
CA ASP A 78 -1.23 -21.79 2.01
C ASP A 78 -0.16 -22.42 2.91
N GLY A 79 0.41 -21.63 3.82
CA GLY A 79 1.39 -22.09 4.79
C GLY A 79 2.79 -22.27 4.24
N VAL A 80 3.03 -22.07 2.93
CA VAL A 80 4.36 -22.22 2.32
C VAL A 80 5.24 -21.04 2.68
N ALA A 81 6.24 -21.28 3.56
CA ALA A 81 7.18 -20.27 3.96
C ALA A 81 8.23 -20.00 2.86
N LEU A 82 8.48 -18.73 2.52
CA LEU A 82 9.54 -18.32 1.60
C LEU A 82 10.91 -18.20 2.30
N PHE A 83 11.01 -18.60 3.55
CA PHE A 83 12.19 -18.54 4.41
C PHE A 83 12.52 -19.91 5.03
N ASP A 84 13.74 -20.06 5.49
CA ASP A 84 14.21 -21.27 6.17
C ASP A 84 13.70 -21.28 7.62
N THR A 85 12.56 -21.92 7.82
CA THR A 85 11.95 -22.07 9.15
C THR A 85 12.27 -23.40 9.78
N GLY A 86 12.62 -23.38 11.07
CA GLY A 86 12.80 -24.58 11.89
C GLY A 86 11.47 -25.19 12.40
N TYR A 87 10.34 -24.51 12.18
CA TYR A 87 9.04 -24.89 12.77
C TYR A 87 8.07 -25.52 11.79
N SER A 88 8.42 -25.56 10.50
CA SER A 88 7.64 -26.24 9.46
C SER A 88 8.54 -26.85 8.41
N ASP A 89 8.13 -27.99 7.86
CA ASP A 89 8.76 -28.55 6.65
C ASP A 89 8.15 -27.95 5.38
N LEU A 90 7.05 -27.20 5.50
CA LEU A 90 6.42 -26.56 4.37
C LEU A 90 7.07 -25.20 4.09
N SER A 91 8.17 -25.26 3.34
CA SER A 91 8.92 -24.08 2.90
C SER A 91 9.51 -24.28 1.52
N VAL A 92 9.74 -23.17 0.81
CA VAL A 92 10.42 -23.23 -0.51
C VAL A 92 11.82 -23.78 -0.42
N VAL A 93 12.47 -23.68 0.74
CA VAL A 93 13.81 -24.24 0.99
C VAL A 93 13.79 -25.76 0.96
N LYS A 94 12.75 -26.36 1.56
CA LYS A 94 12.65 -27.82 1.78
C LYS A 94 11.79 -28.54 0.74
N LYS A 95 10.81 -27.85 0.14
CA LYS A 95 9.74 -28.49 -0.66
C LYS A 95 9.77 -28.12 -2.14
N THR A 96 10.65 -27.22 -2.57
CA THR A 96 10.67 -26.76 -3.96
C THR A 96 12.07 -26.87 -4.56
N PRO A 97 12.20 -26.90 -5.91
CA PRO A 97 13.49 -26.85 -6.58
C PRO A 97 14.29 -25.57 -6.33
N ALA A 98 13.63 -24.51 -5.87
CA ALA A 98 14.31 -23.27 -5.49
C ALA A 98 15.37 -23.51 -4.43
N ALA A 99 15.06 -24.30 -3.38
CA ALA A 99 15.97 -24.68 -2.29
C ALA A 99 16.77 -23.48 -1.73
N ARG A 100 16.16 -22.29 -1.68
CA ARG A 100 16.76 -21.00 -1.30
C ARG A 100 15.90 -20.31 -0.27
N ASP A 101 16.54 -19.58 0.65
CA ASP A 101 15.87 -18.67 1.57
C ASP A 101 15.67 -17.30 0.89
N LEU A 102 14.50 -17.13 0.26
CA LEU A 102 14.20 -15.94 -0.53
C LEU A 102 14.02 -14.69 0.35
N VAL A 103 13.48 -14.85 1.55
CA VAL A 103 13.34 -13.74 2.52
C VAL A 103 14.70 -13.21 2.94
N LYS A 104 15.70 -14.09 3.14
CA LYS A 104 17.06 -13.68 3.48
C LYS A 104 17.69 -12.83 2.40
N GLU A 105 17.58 -13.26 1.16
CA GLU A 105 18.14 -12.54 0.01
C GLU A 105 17.42 -11.22 -0.22
N TYR A 106 16.08 -11.22 -0.13
CA TYR A 106 15.24 -10.04 -0.24
C TYR A 106 15.59 -9.00 0.83
N THR A 107 15.56 -9.36 2.11
CA THR A 107 15.79 -8.42 3.20
C THR A 107 17.19 -7.80 3.17
N ALA A 108 18.19 -8.58 2.74
CA ALA A 108 19.55 -8.09 2.57
C ALA A 108 19.66 -7.06 1.43
N ALA A 109 19.09 -7.37 0.26
CA ALA A 109 19.14 -6.49 -0.91
C ALA A 109 18.37 -5.19 -0.72
N MET A 110 17.14 -5.23 -0.15
CA MET A 110 16.35 -4.04 0.10
C MET A 110 17.06 -3.09 1.08
N ARG A 111 17.67 -3.65 2.12
CA ARG A 111 18.42 -2.86 3.12
C ARG A 111 19.71 -2.26 2.53
N GLU A 112 20.43 -3.02 1.70
CA GLU A 112 21.61 -2.52 0.96
C GLU A 112 21.22 -1.33 0.05
N ALA A 113 20.03 -1.38 -0.53
CA ALA A 113 19.46 -0.29 -1.34
C ALA A 113 18.87 0.87 -0.53
N GLY A 114 18.90 0.83 0.80
CA GLY A 114 18.32 1.89 1.66
C GLY A 114 16.80 1.88 1.74
N LEU A 115 16.13 0.84 1.24
CA LEU A 115 14.68 0.66 1.35
C LEU A 115 14.32 0.09 2.71
N LYS A 116 13.20 0.54 3.28
CA LYS A 116 12.64 -0.05 4.49
C LYS A 116 12.08 -1.43 4.20
N VAL A 117 12.31 -2.36 5.11
CA VAL A 117 11.99 -3.78 4.94
C VAL A 117 10.70 -4.13 5.66
N GLY A 118 9.69 -4.51 4.89
CA GLY A 118 8.43 -5.08 5.38
C GLY A 118 8.31 -6.56 5.03
N LEU A 119 7.59 -7.29 5.86
CA LEU A 119 7.22 -8.68 5.60
C LEU A 119 5.71 -8.85 5.79
N TYR A 120 5.06 -9.41 4.77
CA TYR A 120 3.70 -9.91 4.92
C TYR A 120 3.74 -11.28 5.58
N TYR A 121 2.88 -11.47 6.56
CA TYR A 121 2.71 -12.75 7.23
C TYR A 121 1.23 -13.05 7.46
N SER A 122 0.75 -14.15 6.87
CA SER A 122 -0.60 -14.65 7.15
C SER A 122 -0.71 -15.19 8.57
N LEU A 123 -1.65 -14.65 9.33
CA LEU A 123 -2.00 -15.16 10.67
C LEU A 123 -2.69 -16.52 10.56
N ILE A 124 -3.55 -16.70 9.55
CA ILE A 124 -4.19 -17.98 9.23
C ILE A 124 -3.24 -18.86 8.42
N ASP A 125 -3.45 -20.17 8.53
CA ASP A 125 -2.71 -21.17 7.78
C ASP A 125 -3.66 -22.34 7.48
N TRP A 126 -4.20 -22.35 6.28
CA TRP A 126 -5.17 -23.36 5.86
C TRP A 126 -4.52 -24.73 5.59
N SER A 127 -3.20 -24.80 5.57
CA SER A 127 -2.44 -26.05 5.44
C SER A 127 -2.10 -26.70 6.78
N ASP A 128 -2.20 -25.99 7.89
CA ASP A 128 -1.78 -26.48 9.19
C ASP A 128 -2.87 -27.31 9.87
N PRO A 129 -2.59 -28.57 10.24
CA PRO A 129 -3.60 -29.46 10.86
C PRO A 129 -4.07 -28.99 12.26
N ARG A 130 -3.36 -28.04 12.88
CA ARG A 130 -3.77 -27.42 14.15
C ARG A 130 -4.75 -26.27 13.94
N TYR A 131 -4.76 -25.67 12.74
CA TYR A 131 -5.67 -24.59 12.37
C TYR A 131 -7.02 -25.17 11.92
N ARG A 132 -8.09 -24.50 12.31
CA ARG A 132 -9.44 -24.79 11.84
C ARG A 132 -10.05 -23.51 11.28
N THR A 133 -10.54 -23.57 10.06
CA THR A 133 -11.32 -22.46 9.49
C THR A 133 -12.59 -22.27 10.30
N VAL A 134 -12.80 -21.05 10.79
CA VAL A 134 -14.01 -20.63 11.50
C VAL A 134 -14.75 -19.65 10.61
N TYR A 135 -16.01 -19.93 10.37
CA TYR A 135 -16.83 -19.07 9.52
C TYR A 135 -17.54 -18.00 10.36
N PRO A 136 -17.63 -16.75 9.85
CA PRO A 136 -18.36 -15.68 10.52
C PRO A 136 -19.81 -16.07 10.80
N GLU A 137 -20.35 -15.61 11.92
CA GLU A 137 -21.74 -15.81 12.30
C GLU A 137 -22.69 -15.31 11.19
N GLY A 138 -23.63 -16.15 10.77
CA GLY A 138 -24.58 -15.85 9.69
C GLY A 138 -24.16 -16.31 8.29
N MET A 139 -22.95 -16.80 8.08
CA MET A 139 -22.53 -17.42 6.83
C MET A 139 -23.16 -18.80 6.68
N LYS A 140 -23.71 -19.12 5.50
CA LYS A 140 -24.30 -20.43 5.27
C LYS A 140 -23.21 -21.45 4.99
N LYS A 141 -23.47 -22.71 5.36
CA LYS A 141 -22.53 -23.81 5.12
C LYS A 141 -22.16 -23.98 3.64
N GLU A 142 -23.09 -23.66 2.76
CA GLU A 142 -22.94 -23.75 1.31
C GLU A 142 -22.02 -22.68 0.74
N ASP A 143 -21.86 -21.55 1.49
CA ASP A 143 -20.95 -20.45 1.15
C ASP A 143 -19.54 -20.67 1.75
N CYS A 144 -19.38 -21.78 2.51
CA CYS A 144 -18.17 -22.09 3.26
C CYS A 144 -17.43 -23.22 2.56
N LEU A 145 -16.36 -22.89 1.90
CA LEU A 145 -15.63 -23.76 1.02
C LEU A 145 -14.46 -24.44 1.74
N ASN A 146 -14.38 -25.75 1.61
CA ASN A 146 -13.31 -26.68 1.91
C ASN A 146 -12.37 -26.35 3.09
N ASP A 147 -12.79 -26.73 4.30
CA ASP A 147 -11.80 -27.18 5.28
C ASP A 147 -11.11 -28.43 4.73
N ILE A 148 -9.87 -28.31 4.31
CA ILE A 148 -9.06 -29.40 3.75
C ILE A 148 -8.89 -30.59 4.72
N TYR A 149 -9.14 -30.39 6.00
CA TYR A 149 -9.12 -31.41 7.03
C TYR A 149 -10.50 -31.92 7.42
N GLY A 150 -11.53 -31.57 6.65
CA GLY A 150 -12.88 -32.11 6.79
C GLY A 150 -13.63 -31.70 8.05
N SER A 151 -13.29 -30.54 8.64
CA SER A 151 -14.08 -30.02 9.75
C SER A 151 -15.39 -29.44 9.23
N PRO A 152 -16.57 -29.87 9.72
CA PRO A 152 -17.82 -29.22 9.35
C PRO A 152 -17.81 -27.77 9.83
N ALA A 153 -18.36 -26.86 9.01
CA ALA A 153 -18.61 -25.49 9.41
C ALA A 153 -19.26 -25.45 10.81
N GLY A 154 -18.74 -24.60 11.70
CA GLY A 154 -19.29 -24.43 13.05
C GLY A 154 -18.82 -25.46 14.08
N LYS A 155 -17.80 -26.29 13.80
CA LYS A 155 -17.17 -27.06 14.89
C LYS A 155 -16.38 -26.14 15.80
N GLU A 156 -16.51 -26.40 17.10
CA GLU A 156 -15.71 -25.76 18.13
C GLU A 156 -14.21 -26.01 17.85
N GLU A 157 -13.43 -24.96 18.04
CA GLU A 157 -11.99 -25.02 18.05
C GLU A 157 -11.51 -26.03 19.10
N GLU A 158 -10.46 -26.80 18.77
CA GLU A 158 -9.75 -27.62 19.74
C GLU A 158 -8.76 -26.73 20.52
N PRO A 159 -9.06 -26.37 21.80
CA PRO A 159 -8.31 -25.33 22.49
C PRO A 159 -6.80 -25.61 22.59
N GLU A 160 -6.41 -26.87 22.72
CA GLU A 160 -4.99 -27.26 22.78
C GLU A 160 -4.29 -27.04 21.45
N LYS A 161 -4.88 -27.49 20.34
CA LYS A 161 -4.34 -27.28 18.99
C LYS A 161 -4.25 -25.81 18.64
N TRP A 162 -5.25 -25.04 19.03
CA TRP A 162 -5.24 -23.59 18.83
C TRP A 162 -4.07 -22.92 19.58
N GLN A 163 -3.81 -23.30 20.83
CA GLN A 163 -2.68 -22.77 21.57
C GLN A 163 -1.33 -23.18 20.95
N GLU A 164 -1.23 -24.39 20.40
CA GLU A 164 -0.06 -24.85 19.66
C GLU A 164 0.13 -24.05 18.37
N PHE A 165 -0.96 -23.75 17.65
CA PHE A 165 -0.92 -22.93 16.45
C PHE A 165 -0.45 -21.49 16.73
N LEU A 166 -0.97 -20.87 17.79
CA LEU A 166 -0.50 -19.53 18.21
C LEU A 166 1.01 -19.53 18.56
N LYS A 167 1.49 -20.58 19.23
CA LYS A 167 2.93 -20.74 19.49
C LYS A 167 3.73 -20.90 18.22
N PHE A 168 3.22 -21.65 17.25
CA PHE A 168 3.84 -21.83 15.94
C PHE A 168 4.00 -20.48 15.22
N ASN A 169 2.94 -19.68 15.12
CA ASN A 169 3.01 -18.34 14.53
C ASN A 169 4.05 -17.46 15.24
N ASN A 170 4.03 -17.44 16.57
CA ASN A 170 4.99 -16.67 17.37
C ASN A 170 6.45 -17.11 17.13
N HIS A 171 6.69 -18.40 16.95
CA HIS A 171 8.03 -18.91 16.66
C HIS A 171 8.53 -18.49 15.29
N GLN A 172 7.69 -18.62 14.25
CA GLN A 172 8.06 -18.17 12.91
C GLN A 172 8.31 -16.65 12.86
N LEU A 173 7.45 -15.85 13.52
CA LEU A 173 7.65 -14.41 13.61
C LEU A 173 8.93 -14.04 14.38
N LYS A 174 9.27 -14.79 15.42
CA LYS A 174 10.56 -14.62 16.10
C LYS A 174 11.74 -14.90 15.17
N GLU A 175 11.67 -15.97 14.34
CA GLU A 175 12.71 -16.24 13.34
C GLU A 175 12.83 -15.06 12.37
N LEU A 176 11.71 -14.60 11.79
CA LEU A 176 11.68 -13.49 10.83
C LEU A 176 12.25 -12.20 11.40
N MET A 177 11.94 -11.89 12.66
CA MET A 177 12.38 -10.65 13.30
C MET A 177 13.78 -10.73 13.91
N SER A 178 14.37 -11.94 14.07
CA SER A 178 15.67 -12.12 14.70
C SER A 178 16.78 -12.52 13.73
N ASN A 179 16.46 -13.26 12.65
CA ASN A 179 17.46 -13.88 11.78
C ASN A 179 17.70 -13.08 10.49
N TYR A 180 16.84 -12.13 10.15
CA TYR A 180 16.82 -11.43 8.86
C TYR A 180 17.20 -9.94 8.97
N GLY A 181 17.79 -9.52 10.08
CA GLY A 181 18.11 -8.13 10.40
C GLY A 181 16.87 -7.34 10.80
N THR A 182 16.91 -6.01 10.69
CA THR A 182 15.78 -5.18 11.09
C THR A 182 14.62 -5.35 10.11
N VAL A 183 13.45 -5.76 10.63
CA VAL A 183 12.16 -5.73 9.95
C VAL A 183 11.45 -4.46 10.39
N ASP A 184 11.28 -3.51 9.48
CA ASP A 184 10.71 -2.19 9.79
C ASP A 184 9.18 -2.23 9.87
N LEU A 185 8.53 -3.16 9.13
CA LEU A 185 7.08 -3.30 9.05
C LEU A 185 6.67 -4.77 9.00
N LEU A 186 5.65 -5.14 9.75
CA LEU A 186 4.92 -6.40 9.59
C LEU A 186 3.52 -6.12 9.06
N TRP A 187 3.24 -6.71 7.92
CA TRP A 187 1.95 -6.65 7.26
C TRP A 187 1.21 -7.97 7.48
N PHE A 188 0.31 -7.98 8.45
CA PHE A 188 -0.50 -9.15 8.77
C PHE A 188 -1.71 -9.26 7.86
N ASP A 189 -2.22 -10.49 7.76
CA ASP A 189 -3.46 -10.79 7.06
C ASP A 189 -4.14 -12.01 7.70
N GLY A 190 -5.45 -12.17 7.48
CA GLY A 190 -6.17 -13.33 7.99
C GLY A 190 -6.62 -13.22 9.44
N ASP A 191 -6.78 -12.01 9.97
CA ASP A 191 -7.25 -11.80 11.36
C ASP A 191 -8.76 -12.00 11.55
N TRP A 192 -9.53 -12.01 10.46
CA TRP A 192 -11.01 -11.96 10.47
C TRP A 192 -11.69 -13.24 10.93
N GLU A 193 -11.03 -14.40 10.86
CA GLU A 193 -11.65 -15.67 11.24
C GLU A 193 -11.81 -15.84 12.75
N ARG A 194 -11.21 -14.99 13.56
CA ARG A 194 -11.29 -15.04 15.02
C ARG A 194 -11.28 -13.66 15.65
N SER A 195 -11.84 -13.58 16.85
CA SER A 195 -11.84 -12.34 17.63
C SER A 195 -10.44 -11.98 18.17
N ALA A 196 -10.26 -10.72 18.53
CA ALA A 196 -9.03 -10.24 19.18
C ALA A 196 -8.63 -11.04 20.43
N ALA A 197 -9.62 -11.50 21.21
CA ALA A 197 -9.40 -12.33 22.40
C ALA A 197 -8.86 -13.72 22.04
N GLN A 198 -9.38 -14.36 20.96
CA GLN A 198 -8.89 -15.65 20.50
C GLN A 198 -7.47 -15.57 19.95
N TRP A 199 -7.17 -14.53 19.20
CA TRP A 199 -5.82 -14.22 18.71
C TRP A 199 -4.87 -13.74 19.80
N LYS A 200 -5.38 -13.35 20.99
CA LYS A 200 -4.60 -12.70 22.08
C LYS A 200 -3.87 -11.45 21.58
N MET A 201 -4.58 -10.61 20.83
CA MET A 201 -3.97 -9.48 20.10
C MET A 201 -3.21 -8.50 21.00
N PRO A 202 -3.67 -8.12 22.22
CA PRO A 202 -2.87 -7.26 23.11
C PRO A 202 -1.49 -7.86 23.43
N GLU A 203 -1.47 -9.12 23.87
CA GLU A 203 -0.25 -9.84 24.23
C GLU A 203 0.64 -10.11 23.01
N PHE A 204 0.00 -10.40 21.87
CA PHE A 204 0.69 -10.59 20.59
C PHE A 204 1.40 -9.32 20.15
N ARG A 205 0.72 -8.16 20.20
CA ARG A 205 1.32 -6.86 19.90
C ARG A 205 2.50 -6.56 20.84
N GLU A 206 2.33 -6.76 22.14
CA GLU A 206 3.39 -6.57 23.12
C GLU A 206 4.59 -7.46 22.80
N TYR A 207 4.35 -8.74 22.51
CA TYR A 207 5.41 -9.68 22.12
C TYR A 207 6.21 -9.19 20.92
N LEU A 208 5.55 -8.73 19.84
CA LEU A 208 6.23 -8.20 18.67
C LEU A 208 7.11 -6.99 19.00
N HIS A 209 6.64 -6.10 19.85
CA HIS A 209 7.42 -4.96 20.33
C HIS A 209 8.57 -5.31 21.25
N THR A 210 8.55 -6.49 21.91
CA THR A 210 9.75 -7.00 22.59
C THR A 210 10.84 -7.43 21.62
N LEU A 211 10.47 -7.89 20.42
CA LEU A 211 11.42 -8.28 19.37
C LEU A 211 11.98 -7.07 18.61
N ASN A 212 11.13 -6.11 18.27
CA ASN A 212 11.51 -4.81 17.71
C ASN A 212 10.55 -3.72 18.19
N PRO A 213 10.96 -2.83 19.10
CA PRO A 213 10.10 -1.78 19.64
C PRO A 213 9.67 -0.74 18.59
N ASN A 214 10.33 -0.69 17.42
CA ASN A 214 10.06 0.26 16.34
C ASN A 214 9.34 -0.36 15.15
N VAL A 215 8.93 -1.62 15.22
CA VAL A 215 8.19 -2.25 14.12
C VAL A 215 6.82 -1.58 13.95
N VAL A 216 6.48 -1.30 12.69
CA VAL A 216 5.16 -0.79 12.31
C VAL A 216 4.25 -1.97 12.00
N LEU A 217 3.01 -1.93 12.47
CA LEU A 217 2.03 -3.01 12.35
C LEU A 217 0.78 -2.49 11.64
N ASN A 218 0.32 -3.20 10.59
CA ASN A 218 -0.90 -2.83 9.88
C ASN A 218 -2.18 -3.09 10.68
N SER A 219 -3.34 -2.62 10.18
CA SER A 219 -4.65 -2.73 10.86
C SER A 219 -5.18 -4.15 11.01
N ARG A 220 -4.64 -5.11 10.23
CA ARG A 220 -5.14 -6.51 10.24
C ARG A 220 -4.72 -7.27 11.51
N MET A 221 -5.07 -6.68 12.62
CA MET A 221 -4.83 -7.13 13.99
C MET A 221 -6.04 -6.82 14.88
N GLN A 222 -7.27 -6.93 14.36
CA GLN A 222 -8.50 -6.72 15.14
C GLN A 222 -8.52 -5.38 15.92
N GLY A 223 -8.04 -4.29 15.31
CA GLY A 223 -7.97 -2.97 15.93
C GLY A 223 -6.70 -2.67 16.75
N TYR A 224 -5.73 -3.58 16.79
CA TYR A 224 -4.46 -3.41 17.50
C TYR A 224 -3.29 -3.00 16.58
N GLY A 225 -3.55 -2.64 15.32
CA GLY A 225 -2.56 -2.12 14.40
C GLY A 225 -2.23 -0.65 14.63
N ASP A 226 -1.32 -0.11 13.81
CA ASP A 226 -0.84 1.27 13.90
C ASP A 226 -1.44 2.16 12.82
N TYR A 227 -1.96 1.60 11.71
CA TYR A 227 -2.47 2.33 10.55
C TYR A 227 -3.53 1.50 9.80
N GLU A 228 -4.42 2.19 9.07
CA GLU A 228 -5.49 1.54 8.30
C GLU A 228 -5.02 1.09 6.91
N THR A 229 -5.63 0.01 6.38
CA THR A 229 -5.27 -0.57 5.08
C THR A 229 -6.49 -0.72 4.15
N PRO A 230 -7.03 0.38 3.58
CA PRO A 230 -8.01 0.26 2.49
C PRO A 230 -7.40 -0.49 1.31
N GLU A 231 -8.19 -1.35 0.68
CA GLU A 231 -7.75 -2.29 -0.33
C GLU A 231 -8.51 -2.14 -1.64
N GLN A 232 -7.82 -2.20 -2.79
CA GLN A 232 -8.29 -2.18 -4.18
C GLN A 232 -9.09 -0.93 -4.59
N GLY A 233 -10.02 -0.46 -3.80
CA GLY A 233 -10.79 0.75 -4.03
C GLY A 233 -10.19 1.93 -3.27
N ILE A 234 -9.79 3.00 -3.98
CA ILE A 234 -9.30 4.20 -3.31
C ILE A 234 -10.44 4.86 -2.51
N PRO A 235 -10.23 5.23 -1.24
CA PRO A 235 -11.27 5.85 -0.42
C PRO A 235 -11.66 7.24 -0.96
N LEU A 236 -12.94 7.58 -0.86
CA LEU A 236 -13.43 8.94 -1.19
C LEU A 236 -12.93 9.99 -0.18
N TYR A 237 -12.77 9.56 1.06
CA TYR A 237 -12.21 10.33 2.17
C TYR A 237 -11.11 9.51 2.82
N GLY A 238 -9.96 10.11 3.06
CA GLY A 238 -8.89 9.43 3.78
C GLY A 238 -9.36 8.94 5.16
N PRO A 239 -9.02 7.73 5.58
CA PRO A 239 -9.22 7.25 6.94
C PRO A 239 -8.64 8.22 7.98
N LYS A 240 -9.12 8.14 9.21
CA LYS A 240 -8.54 8.93 10.31
C LYS A 240 -7.18 8.34 10.71
N GLY A 241 -6.19 9.19 10.89
CA GLY A 241 -4.83 8.80 11.25
C GLY A 241 -4.00 8.39 10.05
N GLU A 242 -3.03 7.52 10.29
CA GLU A 242 -2.16 6.99 9.23
C GLU A 242 -2.88 5.87 8.46
N TRP A 243 -2.68 5.82 7.15
CA TRP A 243 -3.28 4.78 6.32
C TRP A 243 -2.46 4.51 5.05
N GLU A 244 -2.57 3.30 4.56
CA GLU A 244 -1.87 2.78 3.40
C GLU A 244 -2.88 2.12 2.45
N PHE A 245 -2.95 2.60 1.23
CA PHE A 245 -3.80 2.03 0.20
C PHE A 245 -3.06 0.93 -0.55
N CYS A 246 -3.47 -0.34 -0.39
CA CYS A 246 -2.90 -1.44 -1.15
C CYS A 246 -3.75 -1.78 -2.37
N THR A 247 -3.09 -1.92 -3.52
CA THR A 247 -3.74 -2.22 -4.80
C THR A 247 -2.79 -2.93 -5.76
N THR A 248 -3.35 -3.70 -6.66
CA THR A 248 -2.64 -4.44 -7.71
C THR A 248 -2.47 -3.62 -8.99
N ILE A 249 -1.46 -3.95 -9.80
CA ILE A 249 -1.34 -3.42 -11.17
C ILE A 249 -2.33 -4.11 -12.10
N ASN A 250 -2.56 -5.41 -11.91
CA ASN A 250 -3.54 -6.23 -12.63
C ASN A 250 -4.67 -6.68 -11.67
N ASP A 251 -5.52 -7.63 -12.04
CA ASP A 251 -6.62 -8.08 -11.20
C ASP A 251 -6.19 -9.07 -10.11
N SER A 252 -5.03 -9.71 -10.27
CA SER A 252 -4.51 -10.73 -9.34
C SER A 252 -3.39 -10.15 -8.46
N TRP A 253 -3.26 -10.62 -7.21
CA TRP A 253 -2.13 -10.32 -6.34
C TRP A 253 -0.88 -11.08 -6.80
N GLY A 254 -0.92 -12.41 -6.80
CA GLY A 254 0.14 -13.23 -7.37
C GLY A 254 0.11 -13.26 -8.89
N TYR A 255 1.22 -13.70 -9.49
CA TYR A 255 1.31 -13.85 -10.93
C TYR A 255 0.33 -14.91 -11.45
N ARG A 256 -0.43 -14.55 -12.48
CA ARG A 256 -1.31 -15.47 -13.24
C ARG A 256 -1.12 -15.23 -14.73
N PRO A 257 -0.77 -16.27 -15.51
CA PRO A 257 -0.59 -16.15 -16.96
C PRO A 257 -1.84 -15.68 -17.72
N SER A 258 -3.03 -16.06 -17.25
CA SER A 258 -4.31 -15.69 -17.88
C SER A 258 -4.76 -14.27 -17.55
N ASP A 259 -4.22 -13.66 -16.50
CA ASP A 259 -4.57 -12.29 -16.12
C ASP A 259 -3.90 -11.28 -17.06
N ASN A 260 -4.71 -10.65 -17.90
CA ASN A 260 -4.27 -9.66 -18.87
C ASN A 260 -4.92 -8.28 -18.67
N ASP A 261 -5.66 -8.10 -17.60
CA ASP A 261 -6.32 -6.83 -17.27
C ASP A 261 -5.40 -5.94 -16.41
N TYR A 262 -4.50 -5.24 -17.08
CA TYR A 262 -3.50 -4.38 -16.46
C TYR A 262 -3.95 -2.93 -16.47
N LYS A 263 -3.91 -2.29 -15.30
CA LYS A 263 -4.07 -0.84 -15.18
C LYS A 263 -2.96 -0.14 -15.94
N SER A 264 -3.31 0.87 -16.71
CA SER A 264 -2.30 1.69 -17.41
C SER A 264 -1.45 2.50 -16.43
N SER A 265 -0.25 2.91 -16.87
CA SER A 265 0.61 3.79 -16.07
C SER A 265 -0.12 5.07 -15.65
N GLY A 266 -0.95 5.64 -16.54
CA GLY A 266 -1.77 6.82 -16.23
C GLY A 266 -2.79 6.55 -15.11
N GLN A 267 -3.44 5.38 -15.09
CA GLN A 267 -4.35 4.99 -14.02
C GLN A 267 -3.60 4.85 -12.68
N ILE A 268 -2.45 4.19 -12.68
CA ILE A 268 -1.64 4.01 -11.45
C ILE A 268 -1.12 5.37 -10.92
N VAL A 269 -0.61 6.24 -11.80
CA VAL A 269 -0.19 7.60 -11.40
C VAL A 269 -1.39 8.37 -10.82
N ARG A 270 -2.58 8.28 -11.45
CA ARG A 270 -3.78 8.92 -10.92
C ARG A 270 -4.15 8.40 -9.54
N MET A 271 -4.17 7.08 -9.34
CA MET A 271 -4.49 6.46 -8.05
C MET A 271 -3.45 6.85 -6.98
N PHE A 272 -2.17 6.91 -7.36
CA PHE A 272 -1.11 7.39 -6.47
C PHE A 272 -1.33 8.85 -6.05
N CYS A 273 -1.62 9.72 -7.01
CA CYS A 273 -1.94 11.12 -6.74
C CYS A 273 -3.16 11.28 -5.82
N ASP A 274 -4.25 10.57 -6.10
CA ASP A 274 -5.46 10.61 -5.28
C ASP A 274 -5.16 10.13 -3.84
N CYS A 275 -4.32 9.09 -3.70
CA CYS A 275 -3.90 8.57 -2.40
C CYS A 275 -3.12 9.62 -1.59
N ILE A 276 -2.06 10.21 -2.15
CA ILE A 276 -1.20 11.16 -1.42
C ILE A 276 -1.90 12.49 -1.12
N THR A 277 -2.80 12.94 -1.99
CA THR A 277 -3.58 14.16 -1.78
C THR A 277 -4.65 14.01 -0.70
N LEU A 278 -5.06 12.78 -0.40
CA LEU A 278 -5.89 12.44 0.76
C LEU A 278 -5.08 12.20 2.04
N GLY A 279 -3.75 12.29 1.98
CA GLY A 279 -2.85 12.14 3.11
C GLY A 279 -2.40 10.70 3.38
N GLY A 280 -2.62 9.79 2.44
CA GLY A 280 -2.19 8.39 2.52
C GLY A 280 -0.85 8.10 1.86
N ARG A 281 -0.52 6.83 1.85
CA ARG A 281 0.58 6.23 1.08
C ARG A 281 0.07 5.05 0.29
N MET A 282 0.67 4.79 -0.88
CA MET A 282 0.30 3.66 -1.74
C MET A 282 1.26 2.50 -1.51
N LEU A 283 0.72 1.29 -1.37
CA LEU A 283 1.43 0.03 -1.43
C LEU A 283 1.02 -0.67 -2.73
N LEU A 284 1.85 -0.55 -3.77
CA LEU A 284 1.54 -1.03 -5.12
C LEU A 284 2.06 -2.44 -5.31
N ASP A 285 1.16 -3.37 -5.63
CA ASP A 285 1.47 -4.79 -5.71
C ASP A 285 2.00 -5.21 -7.07
N ILE A 286 2.94 -6.15 -7.01
CA ILE A 286 3.46 -6.93 -8.14
C ILE A 286 3.47 -8.41 -7.82
N GLY A 287 3.17 -9.25 -8.83
CA GLY A 287 3.28 -10.71 -8.76
C GLY A 287 4.44 -11.21 -9.63
N PRO A 288 5.58 -11.61 -9.05
CA PRO A 288 6.65 -12.23 -9.81
C PRO A 288 6.28 -13.63 -10.32
N LYS A 289 6.84 -14.02 -11.48
CA LYS A 289 6.72 -15.36 -12.05
C LYS A 289 7.47 -16.40 -11.19
N GLU A 290 7.16 -17.66 -11.37
CA GLU A 290 7.74 -18.77 -10.61
C GLU A 290 9.27 -18.81 -10.63
N ASP A 291 9.91 -18.28 -11.68
CA ASP A 291 11.35 -18.18 -11.82
C ASP A 291 11.95 -16.94 -11.15
N GLY A 292 11.14 -16.03 -10.66
CA GLY A 292 11.54 -14.77 -10.01
C GLY A 292 11.66 -13.58 -10.96
N THR A 293 11.30 -13.73 -12.25
CA THR A 293 11.21 -12.58 -13.18
C THR A 293 9.90 -11.85 -13.01
N LEU A 294 9.89 -10.56 -13.34
CA LEU A 294 8.67 -9.74 -13.37
C LEU A 294 8.09 -9.71 -14.79
N ASP A 295 6.78 -9.54 -14.88
CA ASP A 295 6.15 -9.23 -16.16
C ASP A 295 6.60 -7.83 -16.63
N GLU A 296 6.94 -7.71 -17.91
CA GLU A 296 7.43 -6.45 -18.49
C GLU A 296 6.41 -5.31 -18.35
N ARG A 297 5.12 -5.63 -18.34
CA ARG A 297 4.04 -4.65 -18.15
C ARG A 297 4.08 -4.06 -16.74
N GLN A 298 4.27 -4.90 -15.70
CA GLN A 298 4.42 -4.44 -14.32
C GLN A 298 5.68 -3.58 -14.16
N ALA A 299 6.81 -4.04 -14.70
CA ALA A 299 8.06 -3.29 -14.67
C ALA A 299 7.92 -1.92 -15.37
N LYS A 300 7.22 -1.88 -16.51
CA LYS A 300 6.95 -0.62 -17.21
C LYS A 300 6.14 0.36 -16.37
N VAL A 301 5.06 -0.10 -15.73
CA VAL A 301 4.22 0.74 -14.87
C VAL A 301 5.03 1.32 -13.72
N LEU A 302 5.89 0.52 -13.09
CA LEU A 302 6.78 0.99 -12.01
C LEU A 302 7.75 2.07 -12.51
N LEU A 303 8.35 1.88 -13.69
CA LEU A 303 9.29 2.86 -14.26
C LEU A 303 8.59 4.16 -14.67
N ASP A 304 7.40 4.07 -15.25
CA ASP A 304 6.60 5.23 -15.63
C ASP A 304 6.16 6.05 -14.39
N LEU A 305 5.73 5.36 -13.33
CA LEU A 305 5.40 5.99 -12.05
C LEU A 305 6.64 6.68 -11.46
N GLY A 306 7.78 5.99 -11.47
CA GLY A 306 9.04 6.54 -10.98
C GLY A 306 9.50 7.77 -11.76
N GLY A 307 9.37 7.76 -13.08
CA GLY A 307 9.64 8.93 -13.93
C GLY A 307 8.76 10.11 -13.55
N TRP A 308 7.46 9.87 -13.38
CA TRP A 308 6.52 10.90 -12.96
C TRP A 308 6.86 11.47 -11.56
N ILE A 309 7.19 10.59 -10.59
CA ILE A 309 7.61 11.01 -9.24
C ILE A 309 8.87 11.87 -9.32
N HIS A 310 9.86 11.46 -10.11
CA HIS A 310 11.11 12.21 -10.27
C HIS A 310 10.88 13.63 -10.79
N ASP A 311 9.99 13.80 -11.78
CA ASP A 311 9.64 15.11 -12.33
C ASP A 311 8.85 15.98 -11.34
N HIS A 312 8.32 15.40 -10.24
CA HIS A 312 7.44 16.07 -9.29
C HIS A 312 7.80 15.83 -7.82
N GLU A 313 9.05 15.49 -7.52
CA GLU A 313 9.51 15.08 -6.17
C GLU A 313 9.06 16.03 -5.05
N GLU A 314 9.18 17.35 -5.26
CA GLU A 314 8.82 18.35 -4.23
C GLU A 314 7.32 18.42 -3.92
N ALA A 315 6.45 17.95 -4.84
CA ALA A 315 5.01 17.86 -4.62
C ALA A 315 4.59 16.55 -3.96
N VAL A 316 5.48 15.54 -3.98
CA VAL A 316 5.25 14.20 -3.47
C VAL A 316 5.83 14.04 -2.07
N PHE A 317 7.15 14.24 -1.92
CA PHE A 317 7.85 13.99 -0.67
C PHE A 317 7.91 15.21 0.24
N GLY A 318 7.84 14.99 1.54
CA GLY A 318 7.86 16.08 2.52
C GLY A 318 6.63 16.98 2.48
N THR A 319 5.51 16.47 1.93
CA THR A 319 4.25 17.18 1.82
C THR A 319 3.16 16.55 2.69
N GLU A 320 2.20 17.38 3.08
CA GLU A 320 0.98 16.99 3.78
C GLU A 320 -0.22 17.02 2.82
N LYS A 321 -1.35 16.43 3.26
CA LYS A 321 -2.65 16.60 2.60
C LYS A 321 -2.90 18.08 2.31
N GLY A 322 -3.34 18.37 1.11
CA GLY A 322 -3.58 19.73 0.65
C GLY A 322 -4.97 20.29 0.98
N LEU A 323 -5.50 21.06 0.04
CA LEU A 323 -6.77 21.77 0.15
C LEU A 323 -7.94 20.79 0.16
N ASP A 324 -8.98 21.13 0.94
CA ASP A 324 -10.25 20.45 0.80
C ASP A 324 -10.90 20.78 -0.56
N TYR A 325 -11.73 19.86 -1.03
CA TYR A 325 -12.37 19.92 -2.35
C TYR A 325 -13.18 21.20 -2.60
N ASN A 326 -13.66 21.84 -1.54
CA ASN A 326 -14.36 23.13 -1.63
C ASN A 326 -13.45 24.30 -2.00
N HIS A 327 -12.15 24.20 -1.73
CA HIS A 327 -11.16 25.21 -2.09
C HIS A 327 -10.64 25.03 -3.51
N PHE A 328 -10.38 23.79 -3.91
CA PHE A 328 -9.88 23.43 -5.23
C PHE A 328 -10.55 22.15 -5.72
N LEU A 329 -11.07 22.17 -6.94
CA LEU A 329 -11.70 21.01 -7.58
C LEU A 329 -10.64 20.07 -8.17
N GLY A 330 -9.95 19.38 -7.30
CA GLY A 330 -8.86 18.46 -7.64
C GLY A 330 -8.06 18.08 -6.41
N GLY A 331 -7.11 17.15 -6.58
CA GLY A 331 -6.16 16.79 -5.55
C GLY A 331 -5.14 17.91 -5.31
N SER A 332 -4.62 18.00 -4.12
CA SER A 332 -3.51 18.92 -3.81
C SER A 332 -2.69 18.42 -2.64
N THR A 333 -1.43 18.86 -2.58
CA THR A 333 -0.56 18.72 -1.40
C THR A 333 -0.04 20.08 -0.98
N ILE A 334 0.43 20.17 0.25
CA ILE A 334 1.03 21.39 0.82
C ILE A 334 2.40 21.04 1.37
N SER A 335 3.39 21.91 1.13
CA SER A 335 4.73 21.78 1.70
C SER A 335 4.70 21.80 3.25
N ALA A 336 5.69 21.15 3.88
CA ALA A 336 5.78 21.08 5.34
C ALA A 336 5.86 22.46 6.02
N ASP A 337 6.46 23.46 5.35
CA ASP A 337 6.50 24.86 5.83
C ASP A 337 5.20 25.63 5.53
N LYS A 338 4.22 25.00 4.89
CA LYS A 338 2.90 25.54 4.53
C LYS A 338 2.93 26.79 3.65
N LYS A 339 4.04 27.01 2.91
CA LYS A 339 4.21 28.16 2.03
C LYS A 339 4.04 27.84 0.55
N THR A 340 3.82 26.58 0.20
CA THR A 340 3.62 26.15 -1.19
C THR A 340 2.46 25.16 -1.29
N MET A 341 1.53 25.43 -2.19
CA MET A 341 0.48 24.50 -2.59
C MET A 341 0.85 23.86 -3.93
N TYR A 342 0.62 22.57 -4.07
CA TYR A 342 0.77 21.83 -5.31
C TYR A 342 -0.61 21.35 -5.75
N LEU A 343 -1.09 21.87 -6.88
CA LEU A 343 -2.41 21.55 -7.44
C LEU A 343 -2.26 20.47 -8.51
N PHE A 344 -2.94 19.36 -8.34
CA PHE A 344 -2.88 18.21 -9.25
C PHE A 344 -3.93 18.36 -10.35
N VAL A 345 -3.48 18.44 -11.58
CA VAL A 345 -4.31 18.67 -12.77
C VAL A 345 -4.17 17.48 -13.70
N TYR A 346 -5.26 16.73 -13.89
CA TYR A 346 -5.25 15.49 -14.65
C TYR A 346 -5.63 15.68 -16.12
N ASP A 347 -6.49 16.67 -16.39
CA ASP A 347 -6.94 17.01 -17.73
C ASP A 347 -6.52 18.43 -18.11
N LYS A 348 -6.36 18.71 -19.40
CA LYS A 348 -6.05 20.06 -19.86
C LYS A 348 -7.18 21.02 -19.48
N PRO A 349 -6.94 22.06 -18.67
CA PRO A 349 -7.93 23.08 -18.39
C PRO A 349 -8.33 23.81 -19.66
N GLN A 350 -9.61 24.21 -19.78
CA GLN A 350 -10.06 25.00 -20.91
C GLN A 350 -9.44 26.40 -20.90
N GLU A 351 -9.40 27.03 -19.73
CA GLU A 351 -8.92 28.39 -19.58
C GLU A 351 -8.19 28.57 -18.24
N THR A 352 -8.88 28.39 -17.13
CA THR A 352 -8.37 28.73 -15.81
C THR A 352 -8.57 27.61 -14.78
N LEU A 353 -7.69 27.59 -13.75
CA LEU A 353 -7.93 26.88 -12.51
C LEU A 353 -8.48 27.89 -11.49
N CYS A 354 -9.43 27.43 -10.67
CA CYS A 354 -10.09 28.24 -9.64
C CYS A 354 -9.70 27.74 -8.24
N VAL A 355 -9.13 28.62 -7.41
CA VAL A 355 -8.85 28.34 -6.00
C VAL A 355 -9.58 29.36 -5.12
N LYS A 356 -10.34 28.87 -4.13
CA LYS A 356 -11.21 29.70 -3.27
C LYS A 356 -10.75 29.65 -1.82
N GLY A 357 -11.02 30.72 -1.09
CA GLY A 357 -10.91 30.75 0.37
C GLY A 357 -9.46 30.71 0.90
N ILE A 358 -8.49 31.15 0.12
CA ILE A 358 -7.12 31.33 0.57
C ILE A 358 -6.90 32.82 0.85
N LYS A 359 -6.50 33.17 2.08
CA LYS A 359 -6.22 34.54 2.49
C LYS A 359 -4.81 35.00 2.19
N THR A 360 -3.85 34.07 2.31
CA THR A 360 -2.45 34.39 2.08
C THR A 360 -2.21 34.73 0.62
N PRO A 361 -1.57 35.87 0.29
CA PRO A 361 -1.31 36.27 -1.07
C PRO A 361 -0.39 35.28 -1.79
N VAL A 362 -0.66 35.07 -3.08
CA VAL A 362 0.19 34.28 -3.97
C VAL A 362 1.33 35.13 -4.46
N LYS A 363 2.54 34.59 -4.37
CA LYS A 363 3.78 35.20 -4.86
C LYS A 363 4.07 34.82 -6.29
N LYS A 364 3.93 33.53 -6.61
CA LYS A 364 4.30 32.98 -7.92
C LYS A 364 3.50 31.70 -8.22
N VAL A 365 3.23 31.46 -9.51
CA VAL A 365 2.61 30.22 -9.98
C VAL A 365 3.41 29.65 -11.13
N THR A 366 3.76 28.36 -11.09
CA THR A 366 4.54 27.70 -12.13
C THR A 366 4.00 26.28 -12.41
N VAL A 367 4.21 25.79 -13.63
CA VAL A 367 4.08 24.36 -13.95
C VAL A 367 5.35 23.67 -13.45
N LEU A 368 5.20 22.69 -12.54
CA LEU A 368 6.32 22.16 -11.77
C LEU A 368 7.42 21.52 -12.65
N HIS A 369 7.04 20.59 -13.54
CA HIS A 369 8.00 19.84 -14.36
C HIS A 369 8.71 20.66 -15.46
N THR A 370 8.16 21.84 -15.83
CA THR A 370 8.77 22.69 -16.87
C THR A 370 9.34 24.01 -16.34
N GLY A 371 8.90 24.44 -15.15
CA GLY A 371 9.20 25.77 -14.63
C GLY A 371 8.46 26.91 -15.34
N GLU A 372 7.54 26.59 -16.28
CA GLU A 372 6.72 27.58 -16.98
C GLU A 372 5.92 28.44 -16.00
N GLU A 373 6.05 29.75 -16.07
CA GLU A 373 5.34 30.68 -15.20
C GLU A 373 3.94 30.94 -15.72
N LEU A 374 2.93 30.80 -14.85
CA LEU A 374 1.53 31.01 -15.16
C LEU A 374 1.04 32.36 -14.60
N ARG A 375 0.27 33.08 -15.40
CA ARG A 375 -0.41 34.30 -14.97
C ARG A 375 -1.54 33.94 -14.00
N PHE A 376 -1.75 34.78 -13.01
CA PHE A 376 -2.89 34.66 -12.07
C PHE A 376 -3.48 36.03 -11.73
N SER A 377 -4.73 36.03 -11.23
CA SER A 377 -5.38 37.23 -10.69
C SER A 377 -6.43 36.84 -9.66
N TYR A 378 -6.94 37.85 -8.97
CA TYR A 378 -8.04 37.70 -8.01
C TYR A 378 -9.28 38.41 -8.52
N THR A 379 -10.47 37.81 -8.23
CA THR A 379 -11.78 38.47 -8.46
C THR A 379 -12.60 38.44 -7.17
N GLY A 380 -13.42 39.49 -6.97
CA GLY A 380 -14.27 39.59 -5.78
C GLY A 380 -13.53 40.01 -4.51
N SER A 381 -12.32 40.54 -4.65
CA SER A 381 -11.60 41.13 -3.52
C SER A 381 -12.32 42.40 -3.01
N LEU A 382 -12.45 42.47 -1.69
CA LEU A 382 -12.97 43.67 -1.02
C LEU A 382 -11.90 44.21 -0.05
N PRO A 383 -11.20 45.30 -0.40
CA PRO A 383 -10.04 45.78 0.36
C PRO A 383 -10.28 46.00 1.85
N TRP A 384 -11.51 46.36 2.23
CA TRP A 384 -11.91 46.60 3.62
C TRP A 384 -12.16 45.29 4.41
N SER A 385 -12.40 44.17 3.74
CA SER A 385 -12.66 42.88 4.38
C SER A 385 -11.38 42.11 4.71
N GLY A 386 -10.25 42.44 4.07
CA GLY A 386 -9.02 41.69 4.16
C GLY A 386 -9.05 40.33 3.46
N ILE A 387 -10.04 40.10 2.60
CA ILE A 387 -10.19 38.86 1.83
C ILE A 387 -9.74 39.12 0.39
N PRO A 388 -8.79 38.34 -0.15
CA PRO A 388 -8.22 38.60 -1.48
C PRO A 388 -9.16 38.23 -2.64
N GLY A 389 -10.26 37.54 -2.37
CA GLY A 389 -11.20 37.03 -3.37
C GLY A 389 -10.83 35.64 -3.89
N THR A 390 -11.40 35.27 -5.03
CA THR A 390 -11.13 33.99 -5.70
C THR A 390 -9.89 34.12 -6.57
N LEU A 391 -8.95 33.20 -6.39
CA LEU A 391 -7.74 33.09 -7.20
C LEU A 391 -8.07 32.35 -8.51
N TRP A 392 -7.71 32.97 -9.64
CA TRP A 392 -7.79 32.41 -10.97
C TRP A 392 -6.38 32.30 -11.55
N ILE A 393 -6.01 31.11 -12.03
CA ILE A 393 -4.72 30.79 -12.64
C ILE A 393 -4.98 30.45 -14.11
N TRP A 394 -4.39 31.20 -15.07
CA TRP A 394 -4.50 30.92 -16.51
C TRP A 394 -3.69 29.71 -16.89
N ALA A 395 -4.35 28.57 -17.14
CA ALA A 395 -3.74 27.27 -17.35
C ALA A 395 -4.11 26.64 -18.71
N GLY A 396 -4.95 27.30 -19.53
CA GLY A 396 -5.42 26.75 -20.82
C GLY A 396 -4.32 26.46 -21.84
N GLU A 397 -3.22 27.20 -21.78
CA GLU A 397 -2.07 27.04 -22.69
C GLU A 397 -0.85 26.42 -22.01
N MET A 398 -0.94 26.01 -20.72
CA MET A 398 0.18 25.44 -20.00
C MET A 398 0.67 24.13 -20.61
N SER A 399 1.94 23.86 -20.43
CA SER A 399 2.57 22.57 -20.78
C SER A 399 2.01 21.44 -19.90
N ILE A 400 1.53 20.36 -20.55
CA ILE A 400 0.88 19.25 -19.86
C ILE A 400 1.80 18.04 -19.79
N HIS A 401 1.92 17.45 -18.58
CA HIS A 401 2.55 16.15 -18.43
C HIS A 401 1.58 15.02 -18.87
N PRO A 402 2.08 13.94 -19.52
CA PRO A 402 1.24 12.86 -20.05
C PRO A 402 0.31 12.16 -19.05
N PHE A 403 0.67 12.15 -17.75
CA PHE A 403 -0.12 11.48 -16.72
C PHE A 403 -0.88 12.47 -15.81
N ALA A 404 -0.15 13.33 -15.12
CA ALA A 404 -0.71 14.36 -14.27
C ALA A 404 0.25 15.56 -14.23
N THR A 405 -0.29 16.76 -14.38
CA THR A 405 0.46 18.01 -14.32
C THR A 405 0.32 18.61 -12.90
N ILE A 406 1.42 19.07 -12.33
CA ILE A 406 1.41 19.76 -11.05
C ILE A 406 1.60 21.26 -11.27
N VAL A 407 0.67 22.06 -10.77
CA VAL A 407 0.80 23.52 -10.71
C VAL A 407 1.23 23.91 -9.30
N LYS A 408 2.45 24.45 -9.22
CA LYS A 408 3.05 24.95 -7.98
C LYS A 408 2.59 26.38 -7.74
N VAL A 409 2.05 26.63 -6.56
CA VAL A 409 1.59 27.95 -6.11
C VAL A 409 2.37 28.36 -4.86
N GLU A 410 3.32 29.26 -5.03
CA GLU A 410 4.14 29.81 -3.93
C GLU A 410 3.38 30.97 -3.26
N LEU A 411 3.31 30.95 -1.94
CA LEU A 411 2.65 31.95 -1.10
C LEU A 411 3.69 32.92 -0.50
N GLU A 412 3.25 34.11 -0.14
CA GLU A 412 4.12 35.08 0.55
C GLU A 412 4.44 34.67 1.99
N ASP A 413 3.53 33.92 2.64
CA ASP A 413 3.68 33.41 4.00
C ASP A 413 2.92 32.08 4.15
N GLU A 414 2.85 31.51 5.36
CA GLU A 414 2.08 30.30 5.64
C GLU A 414 0.62 30.46 5.21
N ILE A 415 0.07 29.38 4.66
CA ILE A 415 -1.33 29.37 4.18
C ILE A 415 -2.31 29.66 5.30
N THR A 416 -3.22 30.58 5.04
CA THR A 416 -4.35 30.89 5.91
C THR A 416 -5.65 30.87 5.14
N TYR A 417 -6.72 30.41 5.79
CA TYR A 417 -7.99 30.13 5.13
C TYR A 417 -9.07 31.16 5.50
N ASN A 418 -9.95 31.45 4.54
CA ASN A 418 -11.26 32.03 4.78
C ASN A 418 -12.31 30.91 4.64
N LEU A 419 -12.86 30.47 5.75
CA LEU A 419 -13.88 29.42 5.83
C LEU A 419 -15.29 29.99 5.99
N GLY A 420 -15.46 31.31 5.83
CA GLY A 420 -16.73 31.99 6.00
C GLY A 420 -17.73 31.78 4.86
N HIS A 421 -18.95 32.27 5.06
CA HIS A 421 -20.04 32.13 4.10
C HIS A 421 -20.05 33.23 3.01
N GLY A 422 -18.96 33.97 2.89
CA GLY A 422 -18.79 35.13 2.01
C GLY A 422 -18.33 36.35 2.79
N GLU A 423 -18.05 37.42 2.07
CA GLU A 423 -17.44 38.60 2.67
C GLU A 423 -18.43 39.50 3.36
N VAL A 424 -19.67 39.46 2.93
CA VAL A 424 -20.78 40.29 3.43
C VAL A 424 -22.00 39.43 3.65
N VAL A 425 -21.93 38.51 4.60
CA VAL A 425 -23.12 37.75 5.02
C VAL A 425 -23.53 38.25 6.41
N THR A 426 -24.63 38.92 6.45
CA THR A 426 -25.35 39.11 7.71
C THR A 426 -26.13 37.84 8.00
N PHE A 427 -25.85 37.22 9.12
CA PHE A 427 -26.65 36.10 9.58
C PHE A 427 -28.03 36.64 9.94
N ASN A 428 -29.05 36.27 9.19
CA ASN A 428 -30.40 36.32 9.66
C ASN A 428 -30.68 35.05 10.44
N GLU A 429 -30.66 35.12 11.75
CA GLU A 429 -31.20 34.06 12.59
C GLU A 429 -32.75 34.03 12.46
#